data_d95d22dcfabe540450df0bc4178f9f6e
#
_entry.id   d95d22dcfabe540450df0bc4178f9f6e
#
_cell.length_a   1.000
_cell.length_b   1.000
_cell.length_c   1.000
_cell.angle_alpha   90.00
_cell.angle_beta   90.00
_cell.angle_gamma   90.00
#
_symmetry.space_group_name_H-M   'P 1'
#
loop_
_entity.id
_entity.type
_entity.pdbx_description
1 polymer ?
#
loop_
_entity_poly.entity_id
_entity_poly.type
_entity_poly.pdbx_seq_one_letter_code
_entity_poly.pdbx_strand_id
1 'polypeptide(L)'
;MEYTIRDFFNEIRNGNLEQVVGIYSSNPRLLNAKDERGSTPLILATYYGHAQISRFLLENGADVEAKDGSGNTALLGVSFKGHTEIVKELITQGADVNSQNATGATSLIYAVSANKEEVVKVLLANKADVSKKDARGFTALDHAKIGENPILIELLENE
;
A
#
# COMPACT_ATOMS: atom_id res chain seq x y z
N MET A 1 -29.33 -12.44 7.67
CA MET A 1 -29.16 -11.19 6.92
C MET A 1 -28.03 -11.41 5.91
N GLU A 2 -28.28 -11.11 4.65
CA GLU A 2 -27.26 -11.27 3.63
C GLU A 2 -26.48 -9.96 3.50
N TYR A 3 -25.21 -9.97 3.84
CA TYR A 3 -24.33 -8.82 3.70
C TYR A 3 -23.92 -8.64 2.24
N THR A 4 -23.95 -7.39 1.78
CA THR A 4 -23.50 -7.02 0.43
C THR A 4 -21.98 -6.76 0.42
N ILE A 5 -21.42 -6.75 -0.78
CA ILE A 5 -20.02 -6.32 -0.99
C ILE A 5 -19.78 -4.91 -0.45
N ARG A 6 -20.78 -4.03 -0.57
CA ARG A 6 -20.74 -2.65 -0.06
C ARG A 6 -20.64 -2.61 1.46
N ASP A 7 -21.39 -3.46 2.17
CA ASP A 7 -21.33 -3.54 3.62
C ASP A 7 -19.92 -3.95 4.08
N PHE A 8 -19.34 -4.95 3.43
CA PHE A 8 -17.98 -5.40 3.75
C PHE A 8 -16.95 -4.27 3.59
N PHE A 9 -16.97 -3.57 2.45
CA PHE A 9 -16.07 -2.44 2.24
C PHE A 9 -16.30 -1.28 3.22
N ASN A 10 -17.53 -1.00 3.61
CA ASN A 10 -17.84 0.02 4.60
C ASN A 10 -17.26 -0.33 5.98
N GLU A 11 -17.40 -1.58 6.42
CA GLU A 11 -16.85 -2.01 7.71
C GLU A 11 -15.31 -1.99 7.71
N ILE A 12 -14.68 -2.28 6.57
CA ILE A 12 -13.23 -2.12 6.41
C ILE A 12 -12.83 -0.64 6.54
N ARG A 13 -13.51 0.28 5.85
CA ARG A 13 -13.23 1.72 5.96
C ARG A 13 -13.39 2.23 7.39
N ASN A 14 -14.39 1.71 8.10
CA ASN A 14 -14.68 2.08 9.50
C ASN A 14 -13.70 1.46 10.50
N GLY A 15 -12.88 0.50 10.09
CA GLY A 15 -11.95 -0.20 10.98
C GLY A 15 -12.62 -1.20 11.92
N ASN A 16 -13.82 -1.69 11.58
CA ASN A 16 -14.60 -2.59 12.42
C ASN A 16 -14.23 -4.05 12.19
N LEU A 17 -13.18 -4.50 12.86
CA LEU A 17 -12.65 -5.86 12.71
C LEU A 17 -13.71 -6.94 12.98
N GLU A 18 -14.51 -6.79 14.01
CA GLU A 18 -15.53 -7.79 14.37
C GLU A 18 -16.54 -8.00 13.24
N GLN A 19 -17.05 -6.91 12.67
CA GLN A 19 -17.97 -6.99 11.53
C GLN A 19 -17.29 -7.52 10.26
N VAL A 20 -16.05 -7.12 10.01
CA VAL A 20 -15.26 -7.65 8.87
C VAL A 20 -15.11 -9.17 8.97
N VAL A 21 -14.74 -9.68 10.15
CA VAL A 21 -14.63 -11.13 10.41
C VAL A 21 -15.96 -11.83 10.23
N GLY A 22 -17.04 -11.27 10.77
CA GLY A 22 -18.39 -11.84 10.66
C GLY A 22 -18.88 -11.94 9.23
N ILE A 23 -18.71 -10.87 8.44
CA ILE A 23 -19.11 -10.83 7.03
C ILE A 23 -18.26 -11.80 6.20
N TYR A 24 -16.93 -11.79 6.40
CA TYR A 24 -16.02 -12.73 5.74
C TYR A 24 -16.40 -14.18 6.03
N SER A 25 -16.70 -14.53 7.29
CA SER A 25 -17.08 -15.89 7.68
C SER A 25 -18.34 -16.37 6.98
N SER A 26 -19.28 -15.48 6.71
CA SER A 26 -20.50 -15.80 5.97
C SER A 26 -20.29 -15.84 4.44
N ASN A 27 -19.31 -15.09 3.91
CA ASN A 27 -19.01 -15.06 2.49
C ASN A 27 -17.50 -14.85 2.23
N PRO A 28 -16.68 -15.92 2.29
CA PRO A 28 -15.23 -15.82 2.06
C PRO A 28 -14.81 -15.33 0.67
N ARG A 29 -15.73 -15.38 -0.32
CA ARG A 29 -15.45 -14.87 -1.67
C ARG A 29 -15.20 -13.37 -1.72
N LEU A 30 -15.58 -12.64 -0.67
CA LEU A 30 -15.35 -11.20 -0.57
C LEU A 30 -13.88 -10.84 -0.36
N LEU A 31 -13.02 -11.78 0.02
CA LEU A 31 -11.62 -11.54 0.36
C LEU A 31 -10.85 -10.74 -0.70
N ASN A 32 -11.05 -11.05 -1.97
CA ASN A 32 -10.40 -10.38 -3.10
C ASN A 32 -11.41 -9.66 -4.03
N ALA A 33 -12.58 -9.34 -3.51
CA ALA A 33 -13.56 -8.54 -4.23
C ALA A 33 -13.02 -7.14 -4.54
N LYS A 34 -13.57 -6.48 -5.53
CA LYS A 34 -13.19 -5.12 -5.90
C LYS A 34 -14.38 -4.17 -5.78
N ASP A 35 -14.11 -2.97 -5.25
CA ASP A 35 -15.08 -1.88 -5.25
C ASP A 35 -15.11 -1.16 -6.60
N GLU A 36 -15.88 -0.09 -6.70
CA GLU A 36 -16.05 0.70 -7.94
C GLU A 36 -14.74 1.34 -8.43
N ARG A 37 -13.76 1.53 -7.56
CA ARG A 37 -12.42 2.04 -7.89
C ARG A 37 -11.41 0.93 -8.21
N GLY A 38 -11.85 -0.32 -8.17
CA GLY A 38 -11.00 -1.49 -8.31
C GLY A 38 -10.18 -1.82 -7.07
N SER A 39 -10.44 -1.17 -5.94
CA SER A 39 -9.73 -1.45 -4.69
C SER A 39 -10.20 -2.76 -4.08
N THR A 40 -9.25 -3.55 -3.58
CA THR A 40 -9.53 -4.75 -2.79
C THR A 40 -9.71 -4.42 -1.31
N PRO A 41 -10.27 -5.33 -0.50
CA PRO A 41 -10.30 -5.19 0.96
C PRO A 41 -8.93 -4.87 1.56
N LEU A 42 -7.87 -5.55 1.11
CA LEU A 42 -6.52 -5.32 1.60
C LEU A 42 -6.01 -3.91 1.25
N ILE A 43 -6.21 -3.46 0.01
CA ILE A 43 -5.82 -2.11 -0.41
C ILE A 43 -6.47 -1.06 0.51
N LEU A 44 -7.76 -1.19 0.80
CA LEU A 44 -8.46 -0.24 1.67
C LEU A 44 -8.01 -0.34 3.13
N ALA A 45 -7.93 -1.54 3.70
CA ALA A 45 -7.52 -1.73 5.09
C ALA A 45 -6.13 -1.13 5.35
N THR A 46 -5.17 -1.35 4.46
CA THR A 46 -3.81 -0.83 4.58
C THR A 46 -3.77 0.69 4.38
N TYR A 47 -4.49 1.22 3.41
CA TYR A 47 -4.56 2.65 3.13
C TYR A 47 -5.11 3.45 4.32
N TYR A 48 -6.15 2.94 4.99
CA TYR A 48 -6.73 3.57 6.18
C TYR A 48 -5.96 3.27 7.47
N GLY A 49 -4.90 2.48 7.43
CA GLY A 49 -4.06 2.17 8.59
C GLY A 49 -4.67 1.17 9.56
N HIS A 50 -5.61 0.35 9.13
CA HIS A 50 -6.27 -0.67 9.96
C HIS A 50 -5.40 -1.94 10.02
N ALA A 51 -4.37 -1.92 10.86
CA ALA A 51 -3.38 -2.99 10.93
C ALA A 51 -3.96 -4.36 11.26
N GLN A 52 -4.92 -4.44 12.18
CA GLN A 52 -5.54 -5.71 12.56
C GLN A 52 -6.39 -6.31 11.43
N ILE A 53 -7.14 -5.46 10.71
CA ILE A 53 -7.91 -5.92 9.54
C ILE A 53 -6.96 -6.35 8.43
N SER A 54 -5.90 -5.58 8.18
CA SER A 54 -4.88 -5.92 7.17
C SER A 54 -4.25 -7.28 7.46
N ARG A 55 -3.87 -7.54 8.70
CA ARG A 55 -3.33 -8.83 9.13
C ARG A 55 -4.33 -9.96 8.94
N PHE A 56 -5.57 -9.76 9.38
CA PHE A 56 -6.63 -10.74 9.21
C PHE A 56 -6.82 -11.12 7.72
N LEU A 57 -6.85 -10.13 6.83
CA LEU A 57 -7.01 -10.38 5.39
C LEU A 57 -5.79 -11.14 4.81
N LEU A 58 -4.57 -10.78 5.20
CA LEU A 58 -3.35 -11.45 4.76
C LEU A 58 -3.29 -12.90 5.25
N GLU A 59 -3.63 -13.16 6.51
CA GLU A 59 -3.68 -14.51 7.10
C GLU A 59 -4.71 -15.41 6.41
N ASN A 60 -5.74 -14.84 5.81
CA ASN A 60 -6.76 -15.56 5.05
C ASN A 60 -6.47 -15.63 3.53
N GLY A 61 -5.30 -15.20 3.09
CA GLY A 61 -4.84 -15.35 1.71
C GLY A 61 -5.22 -14.21 0.77
N ALA A 62 -5.42 -12.99 1.28
CA ALA A 62 -5.60 -11.81 0.44
C ALA A 62 -4.42 -11.66 -0.53
N ASP A 63 -4.71 -11.34 -1.80
CA ASP A 63 -3.71 -11.13 -2.82
C ASP A 63 -2.94 -9.82 -2.55
N VAL A 64 -1.68 -9.96 -2.12
CA VAL A 64 -0.80 -8.83 -1.78
C VAL A 64 -0.43 -7.98 -3.01
N GLU A 65 -0.47 -8.57 -4.22
CA GLU A 65 -0.12 -7.90 -5.47
C GLU A 65 -1.33 -7.40 -6.27
N ALA A 66 -2.55 -7.57 -5.77
CA ALA A 66 -3.74 -7.04 -6.43
C ALA A 66 -3.62 -5.51 -6.62
N LYS A 67 -4.05 -5.03 -7.78
CA LYS A 67 -3.99 -3.62 -8.18
C LYS A 67 -5.38 -3.01 -8.26
N ASP A 68 -5.50 -1.76 -7.84
CA ASP A 68 -6.70 -0.95 -8.06
C ASP A 68 -6.77 -0.41 -9.50
N GLY A 69 -7.77 0.41 -9.80
CA GLY A 69 -7.98 1.00 -11.12
C GLY A 69 -6.86 1.94 -11.59
N SER A 70 -6.02 2.43 -10.69
CA SER A 70 -4.83 3.25 -10.99
C SER A 70 -3.54 2.43 -11.04
N GLY A 71 -3.63 1.11 -10.87
CA GLY A 71 -2.49 0.20 -10.83
C GLY A 71 -1.75 0.20 -9.50
N ASN A 72 -2.32 0.77 -8.44
CA ASN A 72 -1.71 0.76 -7.13
C ASN A 72 -1.91 -0.58 -6.43
N THR A 73 -0.83 -1.15 -5.90
CA THR A 73 -0.88 -2.23 -4.91
C THR A 73 -1.13 -1.66 -3.52
N ALA A 74 -1.42 -2.54 -2.56
CA ALA A 74 -1.51 -2.15 -1.14
C ALA A 74 -0.24 -1.44 -0.67
N LEU A 75 0.95 -1.94 -1.06
CA LEU A 75 2.23 -1.35 -0.69
C LEU A 75 2.41 0.08 -1.22
N LEU A 76 2.02 0.36 -2.46
CA LEU A 76 2.06 1.72 -3.02
C LEU A 76 1.19 2.70 -2.20
N GLY A 77 -0.06 2.33 -1.94
CA GLY A 77 -0.98 3.19 -1.21
C GLY A 77 -0.55 3.45 0.23
N VAL A 78 -0.14 2.43 0.96
CA VAL A 78 0.29 2.56 2.36
C VAL A 78 1.60 3.30 2.51
N SER A 79 2.48 3.21 1.51
CA SER A 79 3.75 3.98 1.49
C SER A 79 3.50 5.48 1.39
N PHE A 80 2.53 5.88 0.58
CA PHE A 80 2.08 7.28 0.51
C PHE A 80 1.49 7.76 1.83
N LYS A 81 0.72 6.91 2.52
CA LYS A 81 0.10 7.24 3.82
C LYS A 81 1.08 7.23 4.99
N GLY A 82 2.18 6.49 4.89
CA GLY A 82 3.22 6.45 5.91
C GLY A 82 2.95 5.51 7.08
N HIS A 83 2.10 4.50 6.92
CA HIS A 83 1.86 3.47 7.94
C HIS A 83 3.00 2.44 7.96
N THR A 84 4.11 2.78 8.58
CA THR A 84 5.39 2.06 8.50
C THR A 84 5.29 0.59 8.88
N GLU A 85 4.55 0.24 9.94
CA GLU A 85 4.42 -1.15 10.39
C GLU A 85 3.62 -2.01 9.39
N ILE A 86 2.62 -1.42 8.73
CA ILE A 86 1.87 -2.11 7.66
C ILE A 86 2.76 -2.30 6.43
N VAL A 87 3.60 -1.32 6.09
CA VAL A 87 4.62 -1.46 5.02
C VAL A 87 5.52 -2.65 5.28
N LYS A 88 6.06 -2.77 6.50
CA LYS A 88 6.92 -3.91 6.89
C LYS A 88 6.18 -5.25 6.76
N GLU A 89 4.94 -5.31 7.21
CA GLU A 89 4.13 -6.52 7.14
C GLU A 89 3.86 -6.95 5.70
N LEU A 90 3.49 -6.02 4.81
CA LEU A 90 3.27 -6.32 3.40
C LEU A 90 4.53 -6.85 2.72
N ILE A 91 5.69 -6.26 3.00
CA ILE A 91 6.98 -6.74 2.47
C ILE A 91 7.29 -8.14 2.99
N THR A 92 7.07 -8.42 4.27
CA THR A 92 7.23 -9.75 4.86
C THR A 92 6.33 -10.79 4.20
N GLN A 93 5.14 -10.38 3.77
CA GLN A 93 4.17 -11.23 3.05
C GLN A 93 4.46 -11.33 1.53
N GLY A 94 5.58 -10.80 1.08
CA GLY A 94 6.06 -10.96 -0.30
C GLY A 94 5.65 -9.85 -1.27
N ALA A 95 5.21 -8.68 -0.79
CA ALA A 95 4.93 -7.54 -1.65
C ALA A 95 6.17 -7.12 -2.45
N ASP A 96 6.02 -6.91 -3.75
CA ASP A 96 7.08 -6.41 -4.62
C ASP A 96 7.32 -4.91 -4.34
N VAL A 97 8.47 -4.60 -3.74
CA VAL A 97 8.86 -3.22 -3.41
C VAL A 97 9.09 -2.35 -4.65
N ASN A 98 9.29 -2.96 -5.81
CA ASN A 98 9.60 -2.28 -7.08
C ASN A 98 8.43 -2.24 -8.08
N SER A 99 7.25 -2.66 -7.67
CA SER A 99 6.04 -2.56 -8.50
C SER A 99 5.74 -1.11 -8.86
N GLN A 100 5.34 -0.88 -10.11
CA GLN A 100 4.97 0.44 -10.62
C GLN A 100 3.48 0.50 -10.96
N ASN A 101 2.84 1.63 -10.65
CA ASN A 101 1.45 1.87 -11.01
C ASN A 101 1.31 2.43 -12.45
N ALA A 102 0.10 2.84 -12.86
CA ALA A 102 -0.19 3.38 -14.18
C ALA A 102 0.60 4.67 -14.52
N THR A 103 1.02 5.44 -13.51
CA THR A 103 1.87 6.62 -13.69
C THR A 103 3.37 6.33 -13.57
N GLY A 104 3.75 5.07 -13.50
CA GLY A 104 5.13 4.63 -13.34
C GLY A 104 5.72 4.84 -11.95
N ALA A 105 4.92 5.31 -10.99
CA ALA A 105 5.39 5.53 -9.62
C ALA A 105 5.62 4.21 -8.89
N THR A 106 6.70 4.14 -8.11
CA THR A 106 7.00 3.06 -7.17
C THR A 106 6.58 3.46 -5.76
N SER A 107 6.58 2.49 -4.82
CA SER A 107 6.39 2.77 -3.39
C SER A 107 7.42 3.77 -2.87
N LEU A 108 8.68 3.67 -3.32
CA LEU A 108 9.75 4.60 -2.95
C LEU A 108 9.44 6.03 -3.43
N ILE A 109 9.04 6.20 -4.69
CA ILE A 109 8.64 7.51 -5.23
C ILE A 109 7.47 8.09 -4.44
N TYR A 110 6.47 7.29 -4.10
CA TYR A 110 5.32 7.75 -3.32
C TYR A 110 5.70 8.16 -1.90
N ALA A 111 6.52 7.36 -1.22
CA ALA A 111 6.98 7.68 0.14
C ALA A 111 7.82 8.97 0.17
N VAL A 112 8.70 9.15 -0.81
CA VAL A 112 9.51 10.36 -0.96
C VAL A 112 8.63 11.58 -1.23
N SER A 113 7.71 11.49 -2.19
CA SER A 113 6.79 12.58 -2.54
C SER A 113 5.90 13.03 -1.38
N ALA A 114 5.58 12.10 -0.48
CA ALA A 114 4.77 12.35 0.72
C ALA A 114 5.61 12.64 1.98
N ASN A 115 6.94 12.77 1.86
CA ASN A 115 7.88 13.00 2.97
C ASN A 115 7.78 11.94 4.10
N LYS A 116 7.61 10.67 3.74
CA LYS A 116 7.51 9.56 4.69
C LYS A 116 8.88 8.92 4.94
N GLU A 117 9.74 9.60 5.68
CA GLU A 117 11.15 9.24 5.88
C GLU A 117 11.34 7.82 6.42
N GLU A 118 10.55 7.40 7.42
CA GLU A 118 10.66 6.05 7.98
C GLU A 118 10.27 4.97 6.97
N VAL A 119 9.26 5.23 6.15
CA VAL A 119 8.89 4.31 5.06
C VAL A 119 10.00 4.24 4.02
N VAL A 120 10.60 5.37 3.65
CA VAL A 120 11.75 5.42 2.72
C VAL A 120 12.89 4.54 3.24
N LYS A 121 13.27 4.66 4.52
CA LYS A 121 14.30 3.82 5.13
C LYS A 121 13.96 2.33 5.06
N VAL A 122 12.71 1.96 5.33
CA VAL A 122 12.26 0.56 5.23
C VAL A 122 12.35 0.04 3.80
N LEU A 123 11.91 0.83 2.82
CA LEU A 123 11.96 0.44 1.41
C LEU A 123 13.39 0.27 0.91
N LEU A 124 14.29 1.20 1.25
CA LEU A 124 15.71 1.10 0.89
C LEU A 124 16.36 -0.14 1.53
N ALA A 125 16.10 -0.40 2.80
CA ALA A 125 16.57 -1.61 3.49
C ALA A 125 16.06 -2.92 2.85
N ASN A 126 14.96 -2.86 2.11
CA ASN A 126 14.38 -3.99 1.37
C ASN A 126 14.66 -3.91 -0.15
N LYS A 127 15.73 -3.25 -0.55
CA LYS A 127 16.25 -3.21 -1.93
C LYS A 127 15.31 -2.52 -2.93
N ALA A 128 14.65 -1.44 -2.51
CA ALA A 128 13.93 -0.60 -3.45
C ALA A 128 14.90 -0.04 -4.51
N ASP A 129 14.52 -0.15 -5.77
CA ASP A 129 15.34 0.30 -6.90
C ASP A 129 15.23 1.83 -7.05
N VAL A 130 16.30 2.53 -6.66
CA VAL A 130 16.37 4.00 -6.71
C VAL A 130 16.44 4.57 -8.14
N SER A 131 16.76 3.74 -9.13
CA SER A 131 16.90 4.15 -10.54
C SER A 131 15.59 4.20 -11.31
N LYS A 132 14.52 3.60 -10.77
CA LYS A 132 13.21 3.60 -11.45
C LYS A 132 12.65 5.01 -11.57
N LYS A 133 12.05 5.26 -12.74
CA LYS A 133 11.47 6.55 -13.10
C LYS A 133 9.97 6.44 -13.27
N ASP A 134 9.26 7.48 -12.87
CA ASP A 134 7.85 7.64 -13.19
C ASP A 134 7.64 8.02 -14.67
N ALA A 135 6.39 8.15 -15.11
CA ALA A 135 6.03 8.48 -16.48
C ALA A 135 6.54 9.86 -16.94
N ARG A 136 6.90 10.74 -16.03
CA ARG A 136 7.52 12.04 -16.32
C ARG A 136 9.05 11.97 -16.40
N GLY A 137 9.64 10.81 -16.15
CA GLY A 137 11.07 10.56 -16.14
C GLY A 137 11.79 10.92 -14.86
N PHE A 138 11.07 11.11 -13.74
CA PHE A 138 11.64 11.46 -12.44
C PHE A 138 11.89 10.21 -11.57
N THR A 139 13.09 10.18 -10.97
CA THR A 139 13.44 9.20 -9.92
C THR A 139 12.97 9.67 -8.55
N ALA A 140 13.08 8.80 -7.55
CA ALA A 140 12.82 9.19 -6.16
C ALA A 140 13.72 10.36 -5.71
N LEU A 141 15.01 10.36 -6.11
CA LEU A 141 15.93 11.47 -5.79
C LEU A 141 15.47 12.78 -6.43
N ASP A 142 15.00 12.76 -7.68
CA ASP A 142 14.44 13.95 -8.32
C ASP A 142 13.25 14.51 -7.52
N HIS A 143 12.35 13.65 -7.06
CA HIS A 143 11.22 14.06 -6.21
C HIS A 143 11.68 14.62 -4.87
N ALA A 144 12.73 14.06 -4.24
CA ALA A 144 13.29 14.58 -3.00
C ALA A 144 13.86 15.99 -3.19
N LYS A 145 14.54 16.23 -4.31
CA LYS A 145 15.09 17.55 -4.67
C LYS A 145 13.98 18.58 -4.95
N ILE A 146 12.94 18.17 -5.68
CA ILE A 146 11.75 19.02 -5.92
C ILE A 146 11.06 19.38 -4.60
N GLY A 147 10.96 18.44 -3.67
CA GLY A 147 10.38 18.65 -2.34
C GLY A 147 11.29 19.35 -1.36
N GLU A 148 12.55 19.62 -1.74
CA GLU A 148 13.55 20.31 -0.90
C GLU A 148 13.75 19.66 0.47
N ASN A 149 13.67 18.31 0.55
CA ASN A 149 13.87 17.56 1.79
C ASN A 149 15.32 17.06 1.89
N PRO A 150 16.18 17.73 2.71
CA PRO A 150 17.60 17.39 2.79
C PRO A 150 17.85 15.98 3.34
N ILE A 151 17.00 15.50 4.24
CA ILE A 151 17.13 14.16 4.83
C ILE A 151 16.90 13.09 3.75
N LEU A 152 15.85 13.23 2.94
CA LEU A 152 15.56 12.30 1.86
C LEU A 152 16.60 12.38 0.75
N ILE A 153 17.10 13.57 0.41
CA ILE A 153 18.18 13.73 -0.56
C ILE A 153 19.42 12.97 -0.09
N GLU A 154 19.86 13.16 1.16
CA GLU A 154 21.01 12.45 1.73
C GLU A 154 20.81 10.92 1.71
N LEU A 155 19.65 10.43 2.14
CA LEU A 155 19.34 9.00 2.14
C LEU A 155 19.45 8.39 0.74
N LEU A 156 18.96 9.10 -0.30
CA LEU A 156 18.93 8.58 -1.66
C LEU A 156 20.25 8.77 -2.42
N GLU A 157 21.08 9.74 -2.06
CA GLU A 157 22.40 9.93 -2.65
C GLU A 157 23.44 8.92 -2.15
N ASN A 158 23.16 8.26 -1.01
CA ASN A 158 24.05 7.26 -0.42
C ASN A 158 23.74 5.82 -0.88
N GLU A 159 22.77 5.61 -1.76
CA GLU A 159 22.41 4.33 -2.38
C GLU A 159 23.06 4.20 -3.80
#